data_282d2d88b7e0bf6356faa1ccbd1cbac6
#
_entry.id   282d2d88b7e0bf6356faa1ccbd1cbac6
#
_cell.length_a   1.000
_cell.length_b   1.000
_cell.length_c   1.000
_cell.angle_alpha   90.00
_cell.angle_beta   90.00
_cell.angle_gamma   90.00
#
_symmetry.space_group_name_H-M   'P 1'
#
loop_
_entity.id
_entity.type
_entity.pdbx_description
1 polymer ?
#
loop_
_entity_poly.entity_id
_entity_poly.type
_entity_poly.pdbx_seq_one_letter_code
_entity_poly.pdbx_strand_id
1 'polypeptide(L)'
;MRTIIENGTIVNEGNSFKGSIIIDNDHIESVIAEDEAPRGIYDRHIDASGCLVMPGVIDEHVHFREPGLTDKADIDSETRAAAWGGVTTFFDMPNTKPATTTIHDWEDKMARGEKESHVNYAFFFGATNGNADCFNRLDATRLPGIKLFMGASTGNMLVDDKHALDDIFGQCAKLDLPLMTHCEDTDIINRNMAKAKAAHGDDPDISLHPVIRSEEACYASSSLAVKLANAHGTRLHIAHLTTAKELGLIPENDYSFRLGTMPNITGEAVIAHLLFTDDDYATRKALIKCNPAVKTAKDREALRRALSKGVITCIGTDHAPHKLSDKQGGCAHAASGMPMIQFSLVSMLNLVDEGIITAEQLVWLMCHNPARLFSVSNRGFIRPGYKADITIVKRDTPWTLTEDMIQSKCGWSPLTGDEFHWRVMKTICNGHTVFDNGMMDETYRGEAVTFAR
;
A
#
# COMPACT_ATOMS: atom_id res chain seq x y z
N MET A 1 -2.23 -30.88 -3.87
CA MET A 1 -1.34 -30.73 -5.06
C MET A 1 0.01 -30.22 -4.56
N ARG A 2 1.09 -30.98 -4.80
CA ARG A 2 2.43 -30.54 -4.38
C ARG A 2 3.14 -29.82 -5.52
N THR A 3 3.56 -28.59 -5.27
CA THR A 3 4.32 -27.77 -6.22
C THR A 3 5.72 -27.52 -5.67
N ILE A 4 6.72 -27.58 -6.54
CA ILE A 4 8.07 -27.11 -6.23
C ILE A 4 8.43 -25.90 -7.05
N ILE A 5 9.01 -24.88 -6.39
CA ILE A 5 9.66 -23.73 -7.02
C ILE A 5 11.17 -23.93 -6.81
N GLU A 6 11.94 -23.98 -7.90
CA GLU A 6 13.37 -24.34 -7.86
C GLU A 6 14.24 -23.38 -8.66
N ASN A 7 15.55 -23.43 -8.42
CA ASN A 7 16.59 -22.64 -9.11
C ASN A 7 16.54 -21.11 -8.90
N GLY A 8 15.61 -20.59 -8.09
CA GLY A 8 15.48 -19.17 -7.82
C GLY A 8 16.45 -18.67 -6.73
N THR A 9 16.58 -17.36 -6.62
CA THR A 9 17.14 -16.69 -5.45
C THR A 9 16.00 -16.32 -4.52
N ILE A 10 15.88 -16.99 -3.39
CA ILE A 10 14.87 -16.72 -2.36
C ILE A 10 15.32 -15.50 -1.57
N VAL A 11 14.47 -14.48 -1.47
CA VAL A 11 14.69 -13.26 -0.66
C VAL A 11 13.69 -13.27 0.47
N ASN A 12 14.14 -13.56 1.68
CA ASN A 12 13.27 -13.69 2.85
C ASN A 12 14.04 -13.38 4.14
N GLU A 13 13.41 -12.67 5.08
CA GLU A 13 13.93 -12.36 6.42
C GLU A 13 15.35 -11.78 6.44
N GLY A 14 15.63 -10.87 5.51
CA GLY A 14 16.90 -10.17 5.42
C GLY A 14 18.03 -10.96 4.76
N ASN A 15 17.72 -12.11 4.18
CA ASN A 15 18.69 -12.97 3.49
C ASN A 15 18.27 -13.20 2.03
N SER A 16 19.28 -13.34 1.16
CA SER A 16 19.14 -13.82 -0.20
C SER A 16 19.97 -15.09 -0.39
N PHE A 17 19.34 -16.18 -0.78
CA PHE A 17 20.01 -17.48 -0.96
C PHE A 17 19.38 -18.27 -2.10
N LYS A 18 20.16 -19.17 -2.70
CA LYS A 18 19.65 -20.16 -3.65
C LYS A 18 18.95 -21.28 -2.91
N GLY A 19 17.81 -21.73 -3.46
CA GLY A 19 17.07 -22.80 -2.80
C GLY A 19 15.78 -23.16 -3.54
N SER A 20 15.01 -24.04 -2.91
CA SER A 20 13.71 -24.49 -3.41
C SER A 20 12.64 -24.30 -2.35
N ILE A 21 11.41 -24.03 -2.82
CA ILE A 21 10.22 -23.93 -1.95
C ILE A 21 9.27 -25.04 -2.35
N ILE A 22 8.86 -25.85 -1.39
CA ILE A 22 7.85 -26.89 -1.59
C ILE A 22 6.54 -26.37 -1.01
N ILE A 23 5.50 -26.42 -1.82
CA ILE A 23 4.14 -26.04 -1.49
C ILE A 23 3.28 -27.30 -1.47
N ASP A 24 2.51 -27.51 -0.41
CA ASP A 24 1.45 -28.49 -0.34
C ASP A 24 0.09 -27.79 -0.28
N ASN A 25 -0.65 -27.91 -1.37
CA ASN A 25 -1.92 -27.21 -1.59
C ASN A 25 -1.76 -25.68 -1.44
N ASP A 26 -2.18 -25.09 -0.34
CA ASP A 26 -2.20 -23.66 -0.07
C ASP A 26 -1.12 -23.18 0.90
N HIS A 27 -0.30 -24.12 1.45
CA HIS A 27 0.72 -23.81 2.43
C HIS A 27 2.14 -24.15 1.96
N ILE A 28 3.10 -23.42 2.46
CA ILE A 28 4.52 -23.74 2.33
C ILE A 28 4.82 -24.96 3.22
N GLU A 29 5.19 -26.06 2.62
CA GLU A 29 5.59 -27.29 3.32
C GLU A 29 7.02 -27.16 3.87
N SER A 30 7.95 -26.72 3.01
CA SER A 30 9.36 -26.56 3.38
C SER A 30 10.10 -25.58 2.48
N VAL A 31 11.21 -25.07 3.00
CA VAL A 31 12.19 -24.27 2.28
C VAL A 31 13.52 -25.01 2.38
N ILE A 32 14.13 -25.31 1.25
CA ILE A 32 15.31 -26.15 1.12
C ILE A 32 16.45 -25.32 0.55
N ALA A 33 17.59 -25.29 1.23
CA ALA A 33 18.80 -24.60 0.75
C ALA A 33 19.44 -25.36 -0.44
N GLU A 34 20.29 -24.69 -1.21
CA GLU A 34 20.89 -25.21 -2.46
C GLU A 34 21.72 -26.51 -2.26
N ASP A 35 22.34 -26.66 -1.08
CA ASP A 35 23.15 -27.80 -0.73
C ASP A 35 22.33 -29.06 -0.35
N GLU A 36 21.03 -28.94 -0.24
CA GLU A 36 20.10 -30.03 0.03
C GLU A 36 19.26 -30.34 -1.22
N ALA A 37 19.23 -31.62 -1.63
CA ALA A 37 18.39 -32.02 -2.77
C ALA A 37 16.92 -32.16 -2.35
N PRO A 38 15.97 -31.48 -3.03
CA PRO A 38 14.56 -31.72 -2.82
C PRO A 38 14.17 -33.17 -3.05
N ARG A 39 13.41 -33.76 -2.13
CA ARG A 39 12.98 -35.15 -2.22
C ARG A 39 11.47 -35.24 -2.31
N GLY A 40 10.97 -36.07 -3.20
CA GLY A 40 9.54 -36.35 -3.33
C GLY A 40 9.08 -36.36 -4.78
N ILE A 41 7.76 -36.55 -4.94
CA ILE A 41 7.06 -36.43 -6.21
C ILE A 41 6.28 -35.12 -6.15
N TYR A 42 6.38 -34.35 -7.23
CA TYR A 42 5.71 -33.06 -7.36
C TYR A 42 4.76 -33.09 -8.53
N ASP A 43 3.57 -32.60 -8.34
CA ASP A 43 2.55 -32.50 -9.41
C ASP A 43 2.89 -31.34 -10.38
N ARG A 44 3.57 -30.31 -9.88
CA ARG A 44 3.95 -29.12 -10.64
C ARG A 44 5.37 -28.66 -10.32
N HIS A 45 6.13 -28.34 -11.36
CA HIS A 45 7.45 -27.73 -11.26
C HIS A 45 7.43 -26.31 -11.78
N ILE A 46 7.97 -25.36 -11.03
CA ILE A 46 8.17 -23.97 -11.40
C ILE A 46 9.67 -23.68 -11.40
N ASP A 47 10.25 -23.54 -12.58
CA ASP A 47 11.64 -23.12 -12.73
C ASP A 47 11.74 -21.59 -12.57
N ALA A 48 12.42 -21.16 -11.52
CA ALA A 48 12.69 -19.76 -11.21
C ALA A 48 14.13 -19.35 -11.53
N SER A 49 14.78 -20.03 -12.49
CA SER A 49 16.16 -19.74 -12.89
C SER A 49 16.33 -18.25 -13.28
N GLY A 50 17.29 -17.57 -12.63
CA GLY A 50 17.56 -16.15 -12.86
C GLY A 50 16.53 -15.19 -12.27
N CYS A 51 15.58 -15.70 -11.47
CA CYS A 51 14.55 -14.90 -10.81
C CYS A 51 14.87 -14.68 -9.31
N LEU A 52 14.30 -13.61 -8.76
CA LEU A 52 14.09 -13.48 -7.33
C LEU A 52 12.73 -14.08 -6.97
N VAL A 53 12.70 -14.84 -5.90
CA VAL A 53 11.48 -15.44 -5.32
C VAL A 53 11.29 -14.83 -3.94
N MET A 54 10.20 -14.11 -3.74
CA MET A 54 9.93 -13.37 -2.51
C MET A 54 8.52 -13.66 -1.99
N PRO A 55 8.22 -13.38 -0.72
CA PRO A 55 6.84 -13.41 -0.25
C PRO A 55 5.98 -12.50 -1.10
N GLY A 56 4.71 -12.84 -1.26
CA GLY A 56 3.76 -11.99 -1.97
C GLY A 56 3.68 -10.60 -1.34
N VAL A 57 3.62 -9.58 -2.17
CA VAL A 57 3.51 -8.19 -1.71
C VAL A 57 2.17 -7.98 -1.01
N ILE A 58 2.21 -7.28 0.12
CA ILE A 58 1.03 -6.81 0.86
C ILE A 58 0.96 -5.30 0.70
N ASP A 59 -0.06 -4.81 -0.02
CA ASP A 59 -0.33 -3.40 -0.19
C ASP A 59 -1.42 -2.97 0.80
N GLU A 60 -1.01 -2.31 1.87
CA GLU A 60 -1.90 -1.93 2.97
C GLU A 60 -2.68 -0.64 2.72
N HIS A 61 -2.54 -0.01 1.54
CA HIS A 61 -3.15 1.27 1.26
C HIS A 61 -3.67 1.39 -0.17
N VAL A 62 -4.92 0.99 -0.39
CA VAL A 62 -5.56 1.10 -1.69
C VAL A 62 -6.99 1.66 -1.60
N HIS A 63 -7.50 2.19 -2.72
CA HIS A 63 -8.84 2.73 -2.89
C HIS A 63 -9.47 2.11 -4.14
N PHE A 64 -10.02 0.90 -4.03
CA PHE A 64 -10.61 0.17 -5.17
C PHE A 64 -11.99 0.66 -5.58
N ARG A 65 -12.48 1.73 -4.91
CA ARG A 65 -13.67 2.48 -5.31
C ARG A 65 -15.00 1.78 -5.13
N GLU A 66 -15.03 0.53 -4.77
CA GLU A 66 -16.24 -0.23 -4.56
C GLU A 66 -16.54 -0.41 -3.05
N PRO A 67 -17.83 -0.20 -2.66
CA PRO A 67 -19.02 0.10 -3.47
C PRO A 67 -19.16 1.55 -3.93
N GLY A 68 -20.01 1.76 -4.95
CA GLY A 68 -20.64 3.04 -5.29
C GLY A 68 -19.81 4.05 -6.08
N LEU A 69 -18.55 3.73 -6.41
CA LEU A 69 -17.67 4.54 -7.28
C LEU A 69 -17.09 3.69 -8.42
N THR A 70 -17.81 2.64 -8.81
CA THR A 70 -17.37 1.61 -9.76
C THR A 70 -17.25 2.09 -11.20
N ASP A 71 -17.66 3.31 -11.47
CA ASP A 71 -17.37 4.00 -12.73
C ASP A 71 -15.88 4.39 -12.87
N LYS A 72 -15.12 4.39 -11.78
CA LYS A 72 -13.68 4.69 -11.73
C LYS A 72 -12.83 3.42 -11.67
N ALA A 73 -13.24 2.47 -10.81
CA ALA A 73 -12.57 1.21 -10.55
C ALA A 73 -13.48 0.30 -9.71
N ASP A 74 -13.20 -1.00 -9.65
CA ASP A 74 -13.89 -1.98 -8.84
C ASP A 74 -12.92 -3.04 -8.31
N ILE A 75 -13.40 -3.91 -7.42
CA ILE A 75 -12.57 -4.95 -6.80
C ILE A 75 -12.04 -5.91 -7.86
N ASP A 76 -12.85 -6.31 -8.84
CA ASP A 76 -12.42 -7.25 -9.90
C ASP A 76 -11.25 -6.69 -10.72
N SER A 77 -11.39 -5.50 -11.27
CA SER A 77 -10.37 -4.89 -12.14
C SER A 77 -9.08 -4.55 -11.39
N GLU A 78 -9.20 -4.01 -10.16
CA GLU A 78 -8.01 -3.57 -9.43
C GLU A 78 -7.27 -4.74 -8.77
N THR A 79 -7.96 -5.83 -8.43
CA THR A 79 -7.27 -7.06 -7.99
C THR A 79 -6.61 -7.81 -9.14
N ARG A 80 -7.11 -7.66 -10.37
CA ARG A 80 -6.40 -8.08 -11.59
C ARG A 80 -5.10 -7.29 -11.74
N ALA A 81 -5.16 -5.97 -11.64
CA ALA A 81 -3.97 -5.11 -11.67
C ALA A 81 -2.97 -5.45 -10.55
N ALA A 82 -3.47 -5.75 -9.33
CA ALA A 82 -2.67 -6.22 -8.21
C ALA A 82 -1.92 -7.51 -8.53
N ALA A 83 -2.61 -8.53 -9.05
CA ALA A 83 -2.01 -9.81 -9.42
C ALA A 83 -0.92 -9.65 -10.48
N TRP A 84 -1.15 -8.81 -11.49
CA TRP A 84 -0.15 -8.46 -12.51
C TRP A 84 1.08 -7.76 -11.91
N GLY A 85 0.87 -7.00 -10.83
CA GLY A 85 1.92 -6.27 -10.10
C GLY A 85 2.68 -7.10 -9.06
N GLY A 86 2.34 -8.37 -8.85
CA GLY A 86 2.97 -9.20 -7.81
C GLY A 86 2.38 -9.00 -6.41
N VAL A 87 1.28 -8.26 -6.30
CA VAL A 87 0.57 -8.05 -5.04
C VAL A 87 -0.39 -9.21 -4.79
N THR A 88 -0.18 -9.91 -3.69
CA THR A 88 -1.01 -11.07 -3.30
C THR A 88 -2.05 -10.74 -2.25
N THR A 89 -1.92 -9.57 -1.63
CA THR A 89 -2.80 -9.14 -0.53
C THR A 89 -2.95 -7.63 -0.54
N PHE A 90 -4.15 -7.13 -0.37
CA PHE A 90 -4.41 -5.70 -0.24
C PHE A 90 -5.33 -5.37 0.95
N PHE A 91 -5.18 -4.13 1.47
CA PHE A 91 -6.12 -3.58 2.45
C PHE A 91 -6.75 -2.31 1.88
N ASP A 92 -8.07 -2.35 1.67
CA ASP A 92 -8.78 -1.26 1.01
C ASP A 92 -9.41 -0.29 2.01
N MET A 93 -9.39 0.99 1.63
CA MET A 93 -9.80 2.12 2.45
C MET A 93 -11.32 2.28 2.49
N PRO A 94 -11.86 2.90 3.58
CA PRO A 94 -13.29 2.95 3.83
C PRO A 94 -14.05 4.06 3.09
N ASN A 95 -13.38 4.95 2.35
CA ASN A 95 -13.99 6.14 1.72
C ASN A 95 -14.71 5.83 0.39
N THR A 96 -15.65 4.91 0.46
CA THR A 96 -16.54 4.45 -0.63
C THR A 96 -17.94 5.10 -0.54
N LYS A 97 -18.91 4.65 -1.33
CA LYS A 97 -20.32 5.10 -1.28
C LYS A 97 -21.28 3.90 -1.24
N PRO A 98 -21.86 3.58 -0.08
CA PRO A 98 -21.65 4.24 1.22
C PRO A 98 -20.21 4.09 1.73
N ALA A 99 -19.80 4.97 2.64
CA ALA A 99 -18.54 4.83 3.34
C ALA A 99 -18.61 3.64 4.32
N THR A 100 -17.51 2.90 4.46
CA THR A 100 -17.42 1.71 5.34
C THR A 100 -17.26 2.13 6.80
N THR A 101 -18.32 2.71 7.39
CA THR A 101 -18.33 3.29 8.74
C THR A 101 -19.33 2.66 9.68
N THR A 102 -20.08 1.66 9.20
CA THR A 102 -20.95 0.80 9.99
C THR A 102 -20.56 -0.66 9.82
N ILE A 103 -20.95 -1.51 10.78
CA ILE A 103 -20.68 -2.95 10.70
C ILE A 103 -21.36 -3.54 9.45
N HIS A 104 -22.56 -3.08 9.13
CA HIS A 104 -23.30 -3.53 7.94
C HIS A 104 -22.54 -3.22 6.64
N ASP A 105 -22.07 -1.98 6.47
CA ASP A 105 -21.30 -1.59 5.27
C ASP A 105 -19.97 -2.36 5.16
N TRP A 106 -19.36 -2.67 6.31
CA TRP A 106 -18.12 -3.45 6.35
C TRP A 106 -18.38 -4.91 5.95
N GLU A 107 -19.43 -5.56 6.46
CA GLU A 107 -19.81 -6.92 6.07
C GLU A 107 -20.23 -7.00 4.59
N ASP A 108 -20.95 -6.00 4.05
CA ASP A 108 -21.26 -5.93 2.62
C ASP A 108 -19.97 -5.89 1.78
N LYS A 109 -18.99 -5.09 2.21
CA LYS A 109 -17.72 -4.99 1.52
C LYS A 109 -16.90 -6.30 1.60
N MET A 110 -16.92 -6.99 2.73
CA MET A 110 -16.31 -8.32 2.88
C MET A 110 -16.95 -9.34 1.92
N ALA A 111 -18.28 -9.36 1.80
CA ALA A 111 -18.98 -10.24 0.87
C ALA A 111 -18.65 -9.95 -0.61
N ARG A 112 -18.38 -8.68 -0.96
CA ARG A 112 -17.88 -8.32 -2.30
C ARG A 112 -16.48 -8.84 -2.54
N GLY A 113 -15.58 -8.66 -1.58
CA GLY A 113 -14.22 -9.19 -1.64
C GLY A 113 -14.21 -10.72 -1.88
N GLU A 114 -15.04 -11.46 -1.15
CA GLU A 114 -15.18 -12.92 -1.32
C GLU A 114 -15.59 -13.31 -2.76
N LYS A 115 -16.49 -12.55 -3.34
CA LYS A 115 -17.03 -12.85 -4.67
C LYS A 115 -16.12 -12.42 -5.82
N GLU A 116 -15.40 -11.31 -5.68
CA GLU A 116 -14.81 -10.58 -6.81
C GLU A 116 -13.28 -10.53 -6.77
N SER A 117 -12.66 -10.67 -5.57
CA SER A 117 -11.21 -10.48 -5.46
C SER A 117 -10.40 -11.65 -6.02
N HIS A 118 -9.43 -11.34 -6.88
CA HIS A 118 -8.46 -12.31 -7.44
C HIS A 118 -7.23 -12.51 -6.53
N VAL A 119 -7.06 -11.70 -5.49
CA VAL A 119 -5.98 -11.81 -4.51
C VAL A 119 -6.56 -11.70 -3.10
N ASN A 120 -5.77 -11.97 -2.05
CA ASN A 120 -6.25 -11.91 -0.67
C ASN A 120 -6.61 -10.47 -0.28
N TYR A 121 -7.62 -10.31 0.58
CA TYR A 121 -8.22 -9.02 0.87
C TYR A 121 -8.54 -8.79 2.34
N ALA A 122 -8.48 -7.52 2.74
CA ALA A 122 -9.05 -7.02 3.97
C ALA A 122 -9.52 -5.57 3.79
N PHE A 123 -10.40 -5.11 4.65
CA PHE A 123 -11.00 -3.78 4.57
C PHE A 123 -10.90 -3.05 5.90
N PHE A 124 -10.38 -1.83 5.87
CA PHE A 124 -10.37 -0.95 7.03
C PHE A 124 -11.79 -0.51 7.40
N PHE A 125 -12.03 -0.38 8.69
CA PHE A 125 -13.20 0.31 9.19
C PHE A 125 -12.91 1.80 9.35
N GLY A 126 -13.82 2.65 8.89
CA GLY A 126 -13.65 4.09 8.90
C GLY A 126 -14.12 4.76 10.19
N ALA A 127 -13.28 5.59 10.78
CA ALA A 127 -13.66 6.45 11.88
C ALA A 127 -14.46 7.67 11.39
N THR A 128 -15.39 8.14 12.23
CA THR A 128 -16.18 9.38 12.05
C THR A 128 -16.26 10.15 13.36
N ASN A 129 -16.77 11.37 13.34
CA ASN A 129 -17.01 12.17 14.55
C ASN A 129 -17.99 11.53 15.57
N GLY A 130 -18.60 10.37 15.26
CA GLY A 130 -19.65 9.81 16.11
C GLY A 130 -19.70 8.28 16.19
N ASN A 131 -18.68 7.53 15.74
CA ASN A 131 -18.76 6.06 15.69
C ASN A 131 -17.72 5.30 16.52
N ALA A 132 -16.89 5.98 17.32
CA ALA A 132 -15.87 5.33 18.13
C ALA A 132 -16.44 4.27 19.09
N ASP A 133 -17.65 4.50 19.61
CA ASP A 133 -18.33 3.56 20.52
C ASP A 133 -18.66 2.21 19.89
N CYS A 134 -18.70 2.11 18.55
CA CYS A 134 -18.98 0.83 17.90
C CYS A 134 -17.74 -0.04 17.67
N PHE A 135 -16.53 0.47 17.91
CA PHE A 135 -15.28 -0.28 17.66
C PHE A 135 -15.19 -1.55 18.51
N ASN A 136 -15.74 -1.55 19.73
CA ASN A 136 -15.78 -2.71 20.61
C ASN A 136 -16.68 -3.87 20.11
N ARG A 137 -17.47 -3.64 19.05
CA ARG A 137 -18.31 -4.66 18.41
C ARG A 137 -17.69 -5.23 17.13
N LEU A 138 -16.58 -4.67 16.68
CA LEU A 138 -15.83 -5.16 15.53
C LEU A 138 -15.07 -6.43 15.94
N ASP A 139 -15.01 -7.39 15.03
CA ASP A 139 -14.15 -8.56 15.19
C ASP A 139 -12.71 -8.19 14.76
N ALA A 140 -11.86 -7.91 15.75
CA ALA A 140 -10.47 -7.50 15.52
C ALA A 140 -9.65 -8.53 14.71
N THR A 141 -10.09 -9.81 14.66
CA THR A 141 -9.40 -10.84 13.88
C THR A 141 -9.70 -10.79 12.39
N ARG A 142 -10.64 -9.95 11.94
CA ARG A 142 -11.12 -9.87 10.55
C ARG A 142 -10.81 -8.54 9.86
N LEU A 143 -10.27 -7.53 10.55
CA LEU A 143 -9.95 -6.21 9.97
C LEU A 143 -8.53 -5.79 10.27
N PRO A 144 -7.85 -5.05 9.37
CA PRO A 144 -6.48 -4.58 9.61
C PRO A 144 -6.41 -3.54 10.72
N GLY A 145 -7.44 -2.73 10.90
CA GLY A 145 -7.52 -1.67 11.90
C GLY A 145 -8.56 -0.62 11.55
N ILE A 146 -8.41 0.54 12.16
CA ILE A 146 -9.26 1.71 11.94
C ILE A 146 -8.54 2.70 11.01
N LYS A 147 -9.26 3.24 10.00
CA LYS A 147 -8.77 4.36 9.18
C LYS A 147 -9.40 5.66 9.63
N LEU A 148 -8.56 6.65 9.85
CA LEU A 148 -8.93 8.00 10.28
C LEU A 148 -8.45 9.04 9.25
N PHE A 149 -9.31 9.96 8.87
CA PHE A 149 -8.96 11.10 8.03
C PHE A 149 -8.96 12.37 8.90
N MET A 150 -7.76 12.81 9.31
CA MET A 150 -7.51 14.00 10.13
C MET A 150 -7.25 15.23 9.23
N GLY A 151 -8.12 15.51 8.28
CA GLY A 151 -7.92 16.62 7.35
C GLY A 151 -8.66 16.43 6.05
N ALA A 152 -8.59 17.44 5.19
CA ALA A 152 -9.29 17.50 3.92
C ALA A 152 -8.90 16.33 3.00
N SER A 153 -9.66 15.27 3.09
CA SER A 153 -9.61 14.11 2.20
C SER A 153 -10.76 14.14 1.20
N THR A 154 -10.73 13.24 0.23
CA THR A 154 -11.86 13.02 -0.68
C THR A 154 -12.97 12.27 0.05
N GLY A 155 -14.21 12.81 0.02
CA GLY A 155 -15.37 12.19 0.66
C GLY A 155 -15.78 12.85 1.99
N ASN A 156 -16.79 12.26 2.64
CA ASN A 156 -17.45 12.84 3.83
C ASN A 156 -16.99 12.12 5.13
N MET A 157 -15.69 11.87 5.27
CA MET A 157 -15.12 11.14 6.40
C MET A 157 -14.10 11.95 7.22
N LEU A 158 -14.15 13.28 7.10
CA LEU A 158 -13.28 14.16 7.90
C LEU A 158 -13.67 14.05 9.38
N VAL A 159 -12.68 13.80 10.23
CA VAL A 159 -12.79 13.91 11.68
C VAL A 159 -11.99 15.11 12.14
N ASP A 160 -12.70 16.14 12.56
CA ASP A 160 -12.17 17.46 12.98
C ASP A 160 -12.59 17.83 14.40
N ASP A 161 -13.52 17.11 15.00
CA ASP A 161 -13.90 17.29 16.40
C ASP A 161 -12.83 16.74 17.34
N LYS A 162 -12.36 17.57 18.27
CA LYS A 162 -11.28 17.22 19.21
C LYS A 162 -11.67 16.10 20.19
N HIS A 163 -12.94 16.04 20.61
CA HIS A 163 -13.41 14.98 21.51
C HIS A 163 -13.50 13.66 20.73
N ALA A 164 -14.02 13.70 19.50
CA ALA A 164 -14.05 12.51 18.65
C ALA A 164 -12.64 11.97 18.37
N LEU A 165 -11.65 12.84 18.12
CA LEU A 165 -10.26 12.42 17.97
C LEU A 165 -9.74 11.72 19.23
N ASP A 166 -9.94 12.33 20.41
CA ASP A 166 -9.52 11.77 21.70
C ASP A 166 -10.17 10.39 21.94
N ASP A 167 -11.48 10.25 21.71
CA ASP A 167 -12.23 9.01 21.83
C ASP A 167 -11.71 7.94 20.88
N ILE A 168 -11.48 8.27 19.60
CA ILE A 168 -10.97 7.33 18.58
C ILE A 168 -9.60 6.77 18.99
N PHE A 169 -8.65 7.65 19.36
CA PHE A 169 -7.33 7.22 19.80
C PHE A 169 -7.42 6.36 21.08
N GLY A 170 -8.23 6.76 22.04
CA GLY A 170 -8.44 6.01 23.28
C GLY A 170 -9.08 4.63 23.05
N GLN A 171 -10.10 4.53 22.19
CA GLN A 171 -10.74 3.24 21.87
C GLN A 171 -9.79 2.31 21.09
N CYS A 172 -9.05 2.82 20.11
CA CYS A 172 -8.06 2.03 19.39
C CYS A 172 -6.97 1.48 20.33
N ALA A 173 -6.47 2.29 21.25
CA ALA A 173 -5.50 1.84 22.26
C ALA A 173 -6.07 0.75 23.17
N LYS A 174 -7.29 0.93 23.69
CA LYS A 174 -7.97 -0.04 24.55
C LYS A 174 -8.21 -1.39 23.89
N LEU A 175 -8.46 -1.39 22.58
CA LEU A 175 -8.78 -2.60 21.78
C LEU A 175 -7.56 -3.18 21.06
N ASP A 176 -6.38 -2.60 21.24
CA ASP A 176 -5.13 -2.91 20.51
C ASP A 176 -5.30 -2.91 18.99
N LEU A 177 -6.17 -2.02 18.47
CA LEU A 177 -6.40 -1.85 17.04
C LEU A 177 -5.39 -0.84 16.46
N PRO A 178 -4.68 -1.18 15.37
CA PRO A 178 -3.90 -0.19 14.63
C PRO A 178 -4.81 0.94 14.13
N LEU A 179 -4.35 2.17 14.30
CA LEU A 179 -4.99 3.37 13.78
C LEU A 179 -4.15 3.93 12.64
N MET A 180 -4.62 3.81 11.41
CA MET A 180 -3.98 4.39 10.23
C MET A 180 -4.58 5.75 9.92
N THR A 181 -3.74 6.79 9.79
CA THR A 181 -4.19 8.17 9.66
C THR A 181 -3.74 8.84 8.37
N HIS A 182 -4.68 9.52 7.69
CA HIS A 182 -4.35 10.57 6.73
C HIS A 182 -4.20 11.89 7.48
N CYS A 183 -3.06 12.55 7.37
CA CYS A 183 -2.70 13.72 8.16
C CYS A 183 -2.43 14.95 7.28
N GLU A 184 -3.42 15.85 7.20
CA GLU A 184 -3.27 17.18 6.62
C GLU A 184 -4.17 18.19 7.36
N ASP A 185 -3.67 19.35 7.68
CA ASP A 185 -4.43 20.41 8.38
C ASP A 185 -5.34 21.16 7.39
N THR A 186 -6.66 20.99 7.57
CA THR A 186 -7.69 21.59 6.69
C THR A 186 -7.66 23.10 6.69
N ASP A 187 -7.41 23.73 7.82
CA ASP A 187 -7.42 25.21 7.92
C ASP A 187 -6.22 25.82 7.20
N ILE A 188 -5.05 25.18 7.30
CA ILE A 188 -3.87 25.60 6.53
C ILE A 188 -4.12 25.46 5.05
N ILE A 189 -4.67 24.33 4.59
CA ILE A 189 -5.00 24.07 3.18
C ILE A 189 -6.00 25.11 2.67
N ASN A 190 -7.08 25.34 3.41
CA ASN A 190 -8.12 26.31 3.01
C ASN A 190 -7.56 27.72 2.89
N ARG A 191 -6.74 28.17 3.83
CA ARG A 191 -6.06 29.47 3.76
C ARG A 191 -5.13 29.57 2.55
N ASN A 192 -4.37 28.53 2.27
CA ASN A 192 -3.46 28.50 1.13
C ASN A 192 -4.22 28.47 -0.19
N MET A 193 -5.31 27.69 -0.30
CA MET A 193 -6.18 27.65 -1.46
C MET A 193 -6.83 29.03 -1.71
N ALA A 194 -7.32 29.69 -0.67
CA ALA A 194 -7.91 31.03 -0.79
C ALA A 194 -6.89 32.06 -1.32
N LYS A 195 -5.64 32.01 -0.83
CA LYS A 195 -4.55 32.86 -1.34
C LYS A 195 -4.22 32.55 -2.80
N ALA A 196 -4.13 31.26 -3.15
CA ALA A 196 -3.85 30.84 -4.52
C ALA A 196 -4.96 31.31 -5.48
N LYS A 197 -6.23 31.13 -5.10
CA LYS A 197 -7.37 31.61 -5.91
C LYS A 197 -7.38 33.13 -6.06
N ALA A 198 -7.08 33.88 -5.02
CA ALA A 198 -7.02 35.34 -5.09
C ALA A 198 -5.93 35.85 -6.05
N ALA A 199 -4.83 35.12 -6.18
CA ALA A 199 -3.70 35.48 -7.03
C ALA A 199 -3.79 34.94 -8.47
N HIS A 200 -4.44 33.78 -8.67
CA HIS A 200 -4.36 33.00 -9.92
C HIS A 200 -5.72 32.58 -10.49
N GLY A 201 -6.83 33.03 -9.89
CA GLY A 201 -8.21 32.70 -10.34
C GLY A 201 -8.75 31.42 -9.68
N ASP A 202 -9.99 31.04 -10.07
CA ASP A 202 -10.79 30.02 -9.39
C ASP A 202 -10.18 28.60 -9.43
N ASP A 203 -9.36 28.29 -10.43
CA ASP A 203 -8.66 27.02 -10.56
C ASP A 203 -7.15 27.26 -10.74
N PRO A 204 -6.39 27.51 -9.65
CA PRO A 204 -4.96 27.73 -9.72
C PRO A 204 -4.23 26.59 -10.43
N ASP A 205 -3.14 26.93 -11.15
CA ASP A 205 -2.33 25.93 -11.86
C ASP A 205 -1.88 24.80 -10.96
N ILE A 206 -1.80 23.60 -11.52
CA ILE A 206 -1.51 22.37 -10.78
C ILE A 206 -0.15 22.40 -10.07
N SER A 207 0.81 23.16 -10.57
CA SER A 207 2.14 23.34 -9.93
C SER A 207 2.04 24.00 -8.54
N LEU A 208 0.94 24.67 -8.22
CA LEU A 208 0.67 25.22 -6.89
C LEU A 208 0.13 24.20 -5.90
N HIS A 209 -0.15 22.94 -6.32
CA HIS A 209 -0.70 21.93 -5.45
C HIS A 209 0.15 21.67 -4.20
N PRO A 210 1.50 21.51 -4.27
CA PRO A 210 2.34 21.37 -3.10
C PRO A 210 2.45 22.63 -2.22
N VAL A 211 2.19 23.80 -2.78
CA VAL A 211 2.12 25.07 -2.00
C VAL A 211 0.80 25.14 -1.21
N ILE A 212 -0.28 24.70 -1.81
CA ILE A 212 -1.61 24.66 -1.17
C ILE A 212 -1.63 23.60 -0.09
N ARG A 213 -1.22 22.36 -0.42
CA ARG A 213 -1.06 21.24 0.51
C ARG A 213 0.39 21.17 0.97
N SER A 214 0.75 22.13 1.80
CA SER A 214 2.13 22.44 2.17
C SER A 214 2.73 21.47 3.19
N GLU A 215 4.05 21.54 3.36
CA GLU A 215 4.77 20.84 4.43
C GLU A 215 4.15 21.13 5.80
N GLU A 216 3.79 22.39 6.06
CA GLU A 216 3.20 22.79 7.34
C GLU A 216 1.84 22.11 7.58
N ALA A 217 1.01 21.96 6.54
CA ALA A 217 -0.28 21.29 6.66
C ALA A 217 -0.10 19.81 7.04
N CYS A 218 0.85 19.10 6.43
CA CYS A 218 1.17 17.73 6.77
C CYS A 218 1.74 17.64 8.20
N TYR A 219 2.78 18.42 8.51
CA TYR A 219 3.47 18.36 9.78
C TYR A 219 2.58 18.73 10.97
N ALA A 220 1.70 19.71 10.84
CA ALA A 220 0.78 20.11 11.90
C ALA A 220 -0.15 18.96 12.29
N SER A 221 -0.75 18.31 11.29
CA SER A 221 -1.67 17.18 11.50
C SER A 221 -0.94 15.92 12.00
N SER A 222 0.19 15.57 11.38
CA SER A 222 1.00 14.41 11.81
C SER A 222 1.52 14.58 13.24
N SER A 223 1.94 15.80 13.63
CA SER A 223 2.37 16.11 15.01
C SER A 223 1.22 15.95 16.00
N LEU A 224 -0.01 16.36 15.65
CA LEU A 224 -1.18 16.14 16.47
C LEU A 224 -1.49 14.66 16.65
N ALA A 225 -1.44 13.87 15.56
CA ALA A 225 -1.65 12.43 15.61
C ALA A 225 -0.64 11.74 16.55
N VAL A 226 0.65 12.06 16.41
CA VAL A 226 1.71 11.54 17.29
C VAL A 226 1.50 11.94 18.75
N LYS A 227 1.08 13.19 19.02
CA LYS A 227 0.76 13.65 20.38
C LYS A 227 -0.38 12.84 21.00
N LEU A 228 -1.47 12.61 20.26
CA LEU A 228 -2.61 11.81 20.72
C LEU A 228 -2.21 10.34 20.92
N ALA A 229 -1.46 9.76 19.97
CA ALA A 229 -0.99 8.39 20.10
C ALA A 229 -0.12 8.17 21.34
N ASN A 230 0.79 9.10 21.64
CA ASN A 230 1.60 9.05 22.85
C ASN A 230 0.77 9.21 24.13
N ALA A 231 -0.27 10.06 24.11
CA ALA A 231 -1.13 10.28 25.28
C ALA A 231 -1.98 9.04 25.63
N HIS A 232 -2.44 8.30 24.64
CA HIS A 232 -3.31 7.13 24.81
C HIS A 232 -2.55 5.78 24.73
N GLY A 233 -1.32 5.74 24.21
CA GLY A 233 -0.61 4.51 23.92
C GLY A 233 -1.10 3.80 22.65
N THR A 234 -1.69 4.54 21.71
CA THR A 234 -2.29 4.01 20.48
C THR A 234 -1.21 3.53 19.51
N ARG A 235 -1.46 2.39 18.85
CA ARG A 235 -0.66 1.92 17.71
C ARG A 235 -1.00 2.76 16.48
N LEU A 236 -0.23 3.82 16.26
CA LEU A 236 -0.41 4.78 15.17
C LEU A 236 0.42 4.40 13.95
N HIS A 237 -0.22 4.37 12.79
CA HIS A 237 0.45 4.30 11.49
C HIS A 237 0.11 5.54 10.67
N ILE A 238 1.09 6.40 10.42
CA ILE A 238 0.91 7.60 9.60
C ILE A 238 1.06 7.19 8.14
N ALA A 239 -0.03 7.29 7.39
CA ALA A 239 -0.06 7.00 5.96
C ALA A 239 0.73 8.04 5.16
N HIS A 240 1.27 7.62 4.02
CA HIS A 240 1.87 8.46 2.96
C HIS A 240 2.66 9.68 3.48
N LEU A 241 3.65 9.49 4.35
CA LEU A 241 4.61 10.53 4.74
C LEU A 241 5.22 11.16 3.48
N THR A 242 5.19 12.48 3.38
CA THR A 242 5.58 13.20 2.16
C THR A 242 6.70 14.20 2.34
N THR A 243 7.04 14.54 3.58
CA THR A 243 7.99 15.63 3.85
C THR A 243 9.17 15.18 4.71
N ALA A 244 10.32 15.78 4.48
CA ALA A 244 11.51 15.56 5.30
C ALA A 244 11.26 15.88 6.78
N LYS A 245 10.38 16.84 7.05
CA LYS A 245 10.07 17.30 8.40
C LYS A 245 9.26 16.26 9.19
N GLU A 246 8.31 15.59 8.54
CA GLU A 246 7.49 14.54 9.17
C GLU A 246 8.32 13.33 9.60
N LEU A 247 9.41 13.02 8.89
CA LEU A 247 10.30 11.91 9.25
C LEU A 247 10.87 12.02 10.65
N GLY A 248 11.05 13.26 11.17
CA GLY A 248 11.48 13.51 12.54
C GLY A 248 10.45 13.14 13.62
N LEU A 249 9.21 12.79 13.24
CA LEU A 249 8.17 12.31 14.14
C LEU A 249 8.22 10.79 14.36
N ILE A 250 8.90 10.06 13.47
CA ILE A 250 9.01 8.60 13.51
C ILE A 250 10.31 8.22 14.22
N PRO A 251 10.28 7.30 15.21
CA PRO A 251 11.48 6.84 15.89
C PRO A 251 12.49 6.20 14.92
N GLU A 252 13.73 6.69 14.93
CA GLU A 252 14.83 6.02 14.22
C GLU A 252 15.25 4.77 14.98
N ASN A 253 15.11 3.60 14.37
CA ASN A 253 15.69 2.35 14.84
C ASN A 253 15.67 1.30 13.72
N ASP A 254 16.32 0.16 13.95
CA ASP A 254 16.44 -0.92 12.97
C ASP A 254 15.26 -1.92 12.98
N TYR A 255 14.17 -1.65 13.71
CA TYR A 255 13.03 -2.56 13.83
C TYR A 255 12.41 -2.93 12.48
N SER A 256 12.54 -2.06 11.49
CA SER A 256 12.03 -2.29 10.13
C SER A 256 12.75 -3.44 9.41
N PHE A 257 13.94 -3.79 9.83
CA PHE A 257 14.78 -4.82 9.15
C PHE A 257 15.13 -5.99 10.06
N ARG A 258 14.39 -6.21 11.14
CA ARG A 258 14.56 -7.34 12.03
C ARG A 258 13.25 -7.77 12.66
N LEU A 259 13.19 -9.03 13.08
CA LEU A 259 12.09 -9.49 13.92
C LEU A 259 12.15 -8.85 15.30
N GLY A 260 10.99 -8.68 15.91
CA GLY A 260 10.85 -8.07 17.24
C GLY A 260 9.56 -7.27 17.35
N THR A 261 9.42 -6.53 18.44
CA THR A 261 8.24 -5.70 18.68
C THR A 261 8.27 -4.46 17.79
N MET A 262 7.19 -4.18 17.06
CA MET A 262 7.01 -2.94 16.33
C MET A 262 6.79 -1.79 17.32
N PRO A 263 7.31 -0.59 17.03
CA PRO A 263 6.99 0.58 17.85
C PRO A 263 5.53 1.00 17.68
N ASN A 264 5.00 1.72 18.65
CA ASN A 264 3.62 2.21 18.58
C ASN A 264 3.42 3.27 17.50
N ILE A 265 4.46 3.98 17.09
CA ILE A 265 4.40 5.00 16.04
C ILE A 265 5.23 4.52 14.85
N THR A 266 4.57 4.37 13.72
CA THR A 266 5.13 3.90 12.44
C THR A 266 4.70 4.82 11.31
N GLY A 267 5.37 4.74 10.17
CA GLY A 267 5.05 5.56 9.01
C GLY A 267 5.20 4.83 7.69
N GLU A 268 4.32 5.14 6.77
CA GLU A 268 4.30 4.66 5.39
C GLU A 268 4.91 5.68 4.45
N ALA A 269 5.63 5.23 3.44
CA ALA A 269 5.84 5.99 2.22
C ALA A 269 5.04 5.35 1.08
N VAL A 270 4.51 6.15 0.15
CA VAL A 270 3.86 5.63 -1.04
C VAL A 270 4.71 5.89 -2.29
N ILE A 271 4.54 5.02 -3.27
CA ILE A 271 5.35 4.99 -4.49
C ILE A 271 5.44 6.37 -5.15
N ALA A 272 4.32 7.10 -5.23
CA ALA A 272 4.27 8.42 -5.85
C ALA A 272 5.28 9.41 -5.26
N HIS A 273 5.41 9.46 -3.94
CA HIS A 273 6.32 10.39 -3.24
C HIS A 273 7.79 9.93 -3.26
N LEU A 274 8.04 8.67 -3.61
CA LEU A 274 9.39 8.14 -3.81
C LEU A 274 9.89 8.35 -5.24
N LEU A 275 8.99 8.55 -6.21
CA LEU A 275 9.32 8.71 -7.63
C LEU A 275 9.29 10.17 -8.07
N PHE A 276 8.20 10.87 -7.78
CA PHE A 276 7.93 12.21 -8.33
C PHE A 276 8.40 13.34 -7.42
N THR A 277 8.59 14.51 -8.05
CA THR A 277 8.86 15.79 -7.40
C THR A 277 7.89 16.86 -7.92
N ASP A 278 7.88 18.02 -7.29
CA ASP A 278 7.08 19.17 -7.73
C ASP A 278 7.46 19.67 -9.14
N ASP A 279 8.68 19.43 -9.61
CA ASP A 279 9.08 19.71 -10.98
C ASP A 279 8.31 18.88 -12.02
N ASP A 280 7.88 17.66 -11.65
CA ASP A 280 7.15 16.75 -12.54
C ASP A 280 5.74 17.25 -12.88
N TYR A 281 5.17 18.21 -12.13
CA TYR A 281 3.92 18.83 -12.52
C TYR A 281 4.00 19.57 -13.86
N ALA A 282 5.20 20.01 -14.27
CA ALA A 282 5.39 20.67 -15.57
C ALA A 282 5.07 19.74 -16.75
N THR A 283 5.41 18.45 -16.63
CA THR A 283 5.22 17.46 -17.70
C THR A 283 4.02 16.54 -17.47
N ARG A 284 3.85 16.01 -16.27
CA ARG A 284 2.80 15.04 -15.90
C ARG A 284 1.50 15.72 -15.46
N LYS A 285 1.55 17.01 -15.17
CA LYS A 285 0.39 17.85 -14.81
C LYS A 285 -0.46 17.20 -13.71
N ALA A 286 -1.78 17.21 -13.85
CA ALA A 286 -2.70 16.66 -12.88
C ALA A 286 -2.67 15.10 -12.80
N LEU A 287 -1.99 14.40 -13.70
CA LEU A 287 -1.84 12.94 -13.59
C LEU A 287 -1.17 12.53 -12.27
N ILE A 288 -0.23 13.34 -11.76
CA ILE A 288 0.44 13.10 -10.47
C ILE A 288 -0.19 13.85 -9.30
N LYS A 289 -1.38 14.44 -9.47
CA LYS A 289 -2.11 15.04 -8.36
C LYS A 289 -2.61 13.99 -7.39
N CYS A 290 -2.14 14.03 -6.15
CA CYS A 290 -2.56 13.19 -5.02
C CYS A 290 -2.63 14.00 -3.73
N ASN A 291 -3.14 13.43 -2.67
CA ASN A 291 -3.22 14.03 -1.35
C ASN A 291 -2.61 13.08 -0.31
N PRO A 292 -1.54 13.50 0.37
CA PRO A 292 -0.82 14.78 0.28
C PRO A 292 -0.16 15.00 -1.08
N ALA A 293 0.08 16.27 -1.43
CA ALA A 293 0.70 16.61 -2.70
C ALA A 293 2.12 16.06 -2.82
N VAL A 294 2.54 15.69 -4.04
CA VAL A 294 3.95 15.45 -4.36
C VAL A 294 4.74 16.71 -3.99
N LYS A 295 5.85 16.56 -3.27
CA LYS A 295 6.67 17.65 -2.71
C LYS A 295 7.98 17.83 -3.46
N THR A 296 8.91 18.56 -2.86
CA THR A 296 10.19 18.92 -3.47
C THR A 296 11.12 17.72 -3.68
N ALA A 297 12.11 17.87 -4.55
CA ALA A 297 13.19 16.91 -4.71
C ALA A 297 13.94 16.65 -3.38
N LYS A 298 14.06 17.67 -2.51
CA LYS A 298 14.64 17.52 -1.18
C LYS A 298 13.82 16.56 -0.30
N ASP A 299 12.50 16.64 -0.35
CA ASP A 299 11.60 15.76 0.39
C ASP A 299 11.68 14.34 -0.13
N ARG A 300 11.62 14.14 -1.46
CA ARG A 300 11.79 12.82 -2.08
C ARG A 300 13.10 12.17 -1.67
N GLU A 301 14.22 12.88 -1.73
CA GLU A 301 15.52 12.34 -1.35
C GLU A 301 15.59 12.04 0.17
N ALA A 302 14.90 12.79 1.00
CA ALA A 302 14.80 12.50 2.43
C ALA A 302 14.01 11.21 2.67
N LEU A 303 12.87 11.00 1.98
CA LEU A 303 12.08 9.78 2.04
C LEU A 303 12.90 8.56 1.56
N ARG A 304 13.59 8.68 0.41
CA ARG A 304 14.47 7.61 -0.11
C ARG A 304 15.55 7.20 0.89
N ARG A 305 16.22 8.18 1.53
CA ARG A 305 17.19 7.88 2.60
C ARG A 305 16.55 7.25 3.83
N ALA A 306 15.31 7.61 4.15
CA ALA A 306 14.57 7.07 5.29
C ALA A 306 14.20 5.58 5.10
N LEU A 307 14.05 5.11 3.84
CA LEU A 307 13.83 3.69 3.54
C LEU A 307 14.97 2.83 4.05
N SER A 308 16.21 3.14 3.66
CA SER A 308 17.39 2.33 4.03
C SER A 308 17.76 2.44 5.52
N LYS A 309 17.29 3.49 6.21
CA LYS A 309 17.51 3.70 7.65
C LYS A 309 16.45 3.09 8.56
N GLY A 310 15.40 2.49 8.00
CA GLY A 310 14.33 1.89 8.77
C GLY A 310 13.38 2.89 9.47
N VAL A 311 13.41 4.17 9.08
CA VAL A 311 12.45 5.18 9.56
C VAL A 311 11.07 4.93 8.93
N ILE A 312 11.05 4.69 7.61
CA ILE A 312 9.84 4.21 6.93
C ILE A 312 9.64 2.74 7.26
N THR A 313 8.44 2.40 7.71
CA THR A 313 8.07 1.05 8.13
C THR A 313 7.55 0.21 6.97
N CYS A 314 6.63 0.77 6.17
CA CYS A 314 5.97 0.09 5.06
C CYS A 314 5.99 0.96 3.80
N ILE A 315 5.82 0.31 2.66
CA ILE A 315 5.60 0.97 1.37
C ILE A 315 4.27 0.48 0.83
N GLY A 316 3.27 1.36 0.83
CA GLY A 316 2.00 1.19 0.18
C GLY A 316 1.94 1.92 -1.16
N THR A 317 0.80 1.88 -1.82
CA THR A 317 0.63 2.57 -3.12
C THR A 317 -0.22 3.82 -3.05
N ASP A 318 -1.15 3.91 -2.11
CA ASP A 318 -2.27 4.85 -2.17
C ASP A 318 -2.95 4.78 -3.54
N HIS A 319 -3.08 3.55 -4.07
CA HIS A 319 -3.71 3.30 -5.37
C HIS A 319 -5.14 3.84 -5.37
N ALA A 320 -5.34 4.94 -6.09
CA ALA A 320 -6.55 5.73 -6.03
C ALA A 320 -7.02 6.15 -7.43
N PRO A 321 -7.51 5.20 -8.25
CA PRO A 321 -7.85 5.43 -9.64
C PRO A 321 -9.02 6.43 -9.78
N HIS A 322 -8.95 7.23 -10.84
CA HIS A 322 -9.96 8.13 -11.34
C HIS A 322 -10.04 8.02 -12.85
N LYS A 323 -11.17 8.36 -13.46
CA LYS A 323 -11.23 8.47 -14.92
C LYS A 323 -10.25 9.54 -15.41
N LEU A 324 -9.67 9.34 -16.56
CA LEU A 324 -8.74 10.33 -17.14
C LEU A 324 -9.41 11.70 -17.34
N SER A 325 -10.72 11.73 -17.60
CA SER A 325 -11.52 12.96 -17.66
C SER A 325 -11.55 13.73 -16.33
N ASP A 326 -11.47 13.02 -15.18
CA ASP A 326 -11.47 13.64 -13.85
C ASP A 326 -10.11 14.28 -13.52
N LYS A 327 -9.06 13.94 -14.29
CA LYS A 327 -7.69 14.46 -14.13
C LYS A 327 -7.45 15.75 -14.94
N GLN A 328 -8.51 16.44 -15.37
CA GLN A 328 -8.43 17.71 -16.09
C GLN A 328 -8.59 18.88 -15.12
N GLY A 329 -7.93 20.01 -15.43
CA GLY A 329 -7.94 21.23 -14.62
C GLY A 329 -6.74 21.38 -13.71
N GLY A 330 -6.82 22.36 -12.83
CA GLY A 330 -5.77 22.74 -11.88
C GLY A 330 -6.01 22.17 -10.46
N CYS A 331 -5.57 22.96 -9.49
CA CYS A 331 -5.60 22.57 -8.08
C CYS A 331 -7.01 22.39 -7.51
N ALA A 332 -8.01 23.13 -8.01
CA ALA A 332 -9.37 23.09 -7.49
C ALA A 332 -10.22 22.01 -8.18
N HIS A 333 -10.05 21.78 -9.48
CA HIS A 333 -10.95 20.95 -10.26
C HIS A 333 -10.44 19.54 -10.51
N ALA A 334 -9.15 19.33 -10.81
CA ALA A 334 -8.64 17.99 -11.08
C ALA A 334 -8.76 17.10 -9.85
N ALA A 335 -9.18 15.85 -10.04
CA ALA A 335 -9.28 14.86 -8.98
C ALA A 335 -7.90 14.47 -8.43
N SER A 336 -7.80 14.25 -7.12
CA SER A 336 -6.59 13.76 -6.44
C SER A 336 -6.62 12.24 -6.31
N GLY A 337 -5.57 11.58 -6.76
CA GLY A 337 -5.39 10.11 -6.79
C GLY A 337 -4.91 9.64 -8.16
N MET A 338 -4.19 8.53 -8.16
CA MET A 338 -3.62 7.90 -9.36
C MET A 338 -3.54 6.39 -9.20
N PRO A 339 -3.58 5.60 -10.29
CA PRO A 339 -3.40 4.16 -10.23
C PRO A 339 -1.90 3.82 -10.13
N MET A 340 -1.50 3.07 -9.08
CA MET A 340 -0.11 2.76 -8.80
C MET A 340 0.17 1.27 -8.55
N ILE A 341 -0.84 0.45 -8.17
CA ILE A 341 -0.64 -0.90 -7.63
C ILE A 341 0.09 -1.84 -8.60
N GLN A 342 -0.26 -1.80 -9.89
CA GLN A 342 0.26 -2.72 -10.90
C GLN A 342 1.77 -2.59 -11.10
N PHE A 343 2.31 -1.39 -10.95
CA PHE A 343 3.73 -1.11 -11.23
C PHE A 343 4.52 -0.77 -9.96
N SER A 344 3.93 -0.98 -8.79
CA SER A 344 4.55 -0.65 -7.51
C SER A 344 5.85 -1.43 -7.27
N LEU A 345 5.80 -2.76 -7.38
CA LEU A 345 6.96 -3.62 -7.13
C LEU A 345 8.09 -3.36 -8.13
N VAL A 346 7.79 -3.23 -9.41
CA VAL A 346 8.83 -2.98 -10.44
C VAL A 346 9.45 -1.59 -10.30
N SER A 347 8.67 -0.59 -9.84
CA SER A 347 9.20 0.74 -9.50
C SER A 347 10.18 0.67 -8.33
N MET A 348 9.84 -0.10 -7.29
CA MET A 348 10.73 -0.28 -6.13
C MET A 348 11.97 -1.11 -6.47
N LEU A 349 11.87 -2.07 -7.39
CA LEU A 349 13.03 -2.81 -7.90
C LEU A 349 13.96 -1.93 -8.74
N ASN A 350 13.46 -0.90 -9.44
CA ASN A 350 14.32 0.11 -10.05
C ASN A 350 15.11 0.89 -8.97
N LEU A 351 14.51 1.19 -7.80
CA LEU A 351 15.25 1.80 -6.68
C LEU A 351 16.29 0.86 -6.06
N VAL A 352 16.10 -0.45 -6.16
CA VAL A 352 17.15 -1.44 -5.81
C VAL A 352 18.31 -1.36 -6.81
N ASP A 353 18.02 -1.28 -8.10
CA ASP A 353 19.07 -1.10 -9.14
C ASP A 353 19.83 0.24 -8.98
N GLU A 354 19.14 1.30 -8.51
CA GLU A 354 19.74 2.59 -8.16
C GLU A 354 20.59 2.55 -6.86
N GLY A 355 20.52 1.44 -6.09
CA GLY A 355 21.24 1.29 -4.82
C GLY A 355 20.66 2.10 -3.65
N ILE A 356 19.41 2.53 -3.75
CA ILE A 356 18.69 3.24 -2.68
C ILE A 356 18.35 2.30 -1.54
N ILE A 357 17.91 1.08 -1.86
CA ILE A 357 17.65 -0.02 -0.93
C ILE A 357 18.16 -1.34 -1.51
N THR A 358 18.28 -2.37 -0.67
CA THR A 358 18.58 -3.75 -1.14
C THR A 358 17.28 -4.52 -1.41
N ALA A 359 17.39 -5.66 -2.09
CA ALA A 359 16.24 -6.55 -2.31
C ALA A 359 15.66 -7.07 -0.98
N GLU A 360 16.53 -7.34 -0.01
CA GLU A 360 16.11 -7.76 1.33
C GLU A 360 15.33 -6.66 2.05
N GLN A 361 15.80 -5.40 1.95
CA GLN A 361 15.09 -4.25 2.51
C GLN A 361 13.75 -4.02 1.81
N LEU A 362 13.67 -4.19 0.49
CA LEU A 362 12.42 -4.13 -0.25
C LEU A 362 11.41 -5.16 0.28
N VAL A 363 11.83 -6.41 0.48
CA VAL A 363 10.96 -7.48 1.02
C VAL A 363 10.51 -7.16 2.45
N TRP A 364 11.38 -6.56 3.28
CA TRP A 364 10.93 -6.07 4.58
C TRP A 364 9.84 -5.02 4.45
N LEU A 365 10.02 -4.02 3.60
CA LEU A 365 9.13 -2.87 3.47
C LEU A 365 7.77 -3.20 2.83
N MET A 366 7.73 -4.15 1.89
CA MET A 366 6.52 -4.47 1.12
C MET A 366 5.85 -5.80 1.48
N CYS A 367 6.51 -6.66 2.28
CA CYS A 367 5.97 -7.97 2.63
C CYS A 367 5.95 -8.21 4.15
N HIS A 368 7.12 -8.19 4.78
CA HIS A 368 7.25 -8.55 6.20
C HIS A 368 6.64 -7.51 7.14
N ASN A 369 6.94 -6.24 6.93
CA ASN A 369 6.49 -5.18 7.82
C ASN A 369 4.99 -4.91 7.76
N PRO A 370 4.31 -4.88 6.61
CA PRO A 370 2.85 -4.83 6.58
C PRO A 370 2.22 -6.00 7.35
N ALA A 371 2.74 -7.22 7.16
CA ALA A 371 2.25 -8.39 7.90
C ALA A 371 2.43 -8.24 9.42
N ARG A 372 3.58 -7.74 9.88
CA ARG A 372 3.89 -7.55 11.31
C ARG A 372 3.10 -6.41 11.93
N LEU A 373 3.06 -5.26 11.25
CA LEU A 373 2.38 -4.06 11.71
C LEU A 373 0.89 -4.32 11.98
N PHE A 374 0.25 -4.98 11.04
CA PHE A 374 -1.18 -5.30 11.13
C PHE A 374 -1.47 -6.65 11.78
N SER A 375 -0.42 -7.38 12.21
CA SER A 375 -0.55 -8.72 12.84
C SER A 375 -1.25 -9.74 11.93
N VAL A 376 -0.92 -9.75 10.64
CA VAL A 376 -1.46 -10.69 9.65
C VAL A 376 -1.07 -12.12 10.00
N SER A 377 -2.05 -13.02 10.03
CA SER A 377 -1.82 -14.42 10.38
C SER A 377 -1.21 -15.20 9.22
N ASN A 378 -0.06 -15.83 9.44
CA ASN A 378 0.58 -16.81 8.56
C ASN A 378 0.78 -16.35 7.11
N ARG A 379 1.05 -15.04 6.86
CA ARG A 379 1.34 -14.45 5.54
C ARG A 379 2.51 -13.48 5.62
N GLY A 380 3.01 -13.04 4.48
CA GLY A 380 4.08 -12.06 4.37
C GLY A 380 5.48 -12.60 4.61
N PHE A 381 5.65 -13.92 4.77
CA PHE A 381 6.93 -14.61 4.96
C PHE A 381 6.95 -15.94 4.20
N ILE A 382 8.13 -16.35 3.73
CA ILE A 382 8.35 -17.70 3.21
C ILE A 382 8.80 -18.58 4.38
N ARG A 383 7.84 -19.27 5.03
CA ARG A 383 8.07 -20.13 6.19
C ARG A 383 7.20 -21.39 6.12
N PRO A 384 7.69 -22.55 6.57
CA PRO A 384 6.85 -23.74 6.72
C PRO A 384 5.58 -23.45 7.55
N GLY A 385 4.43 -23.90 7.04
CA GLY A 385 3.12 -23.68 7.66
C GLY A 385 2.45 -22.35 7.34
N TYR A 386 3.13 -21.44 6.66
CA TYR A 386 2.54 -20.18 6.16
C TYR A 386 1.79 -20.41 4.84
N LYS A 387 0.82 -19.57 4.55
CA LYS A 387 0.17 -19.54 3.24
C LYS A 387 1.20 -19.30 2.14
N ALA A 388 1.07 -20.03 1.06
CA ALA A 388 1.98 -19.92 -0.08
C ALA A 388 1.60 -18.72 -0.97
N ASP A 389 1.81 -17.51 -0.43
CA ASP A 389 1.74 -16.25 -1.16
C ASP A 389 3.15 -15.87 -1.59
N ILE A 390 3.43 -15.97 -2.89
CA ILE A 390 4.77 -15.85 -3.45
C ILE A 390 4.73 -15.01 -4.73
N THR A 391 5.70 -14.11 -4.86
CA THR A 391 5.93 -13.34 -6.09
C THR A 391 7.29 -13.69 -6.67
N ILE A 392 7.32 -13.99 -7.96
CA ILE A 392 8.53 -14.29 -8.72
C ILE A 392 8.76 -13.17 -9.71
N VAL A 393 9.93 -12.51 -9.60
CA VAL A 393 10.32 -11.40 -10.47
C VAL A 393 11.63 -11.71 -11.17
N LYS A 394 11.79 -11.18 -12.37
CA LYS A 394 13.01 -11.36 -13.17
C LYS A 394 13.52 -10.00 -13.65
N ARG A 395 14.82 -9.79 -13.54
CA ARG A 395 15.46 -8.69 -14.24
C ARG A 395 15.51 -9.02 -15.73
N ASP A 396 15.00 -8.10 -16.54
CA ASP A 396 14.82 -8.28 -17.99
C ASP A 396 15.56 -7.18 -18.76
N THR A 397 15.52 -7.25 -20.06
CA THR A 397 15.87 -6.11 -20.92
C THR A 397 14.97 -4.93 -20.60
N PRO A 398 15.48 -3.69 -20.63
CA PRO A 398 14.66 -2.51 -20.37
C PRO A 398 13.40 -2.49 -21.27
N TRP A 399 12.27 -2.11 -20.67
CA TRP A 399 11.01 -1.98 -21.37
C TRP A 399 10.27 -0.72 -20.94
N THR A 400 9.58 -0.10 -21.88
CA THR A 400 8.81 1.13 -21.61
C THR A 400 7.35 0.76 -21.35
N LEU A 401 6.74 1.36 -20.33
CA LEU A 401 5.32 1.17 -20.05
C LEU A 401 4.46 1.85 -21.10
N THR A 402 3.56 1.08 -21.71
CA THR A 402 2.57 1.54 -22.68
C THR A 402 1.15 1.33 -22.16
N GLU A 403 0.17 2.04 -22.73
CA GLU A 403 -1.23 2.02 -22.27
C GLU A 403 -1.88 0.64 -22.33
N ASP A 404 -1.52 -0.17 -23.34
CA ASP A 404 -2.05 -1.54 -23.55
C ASP A 404 -1.61 -2.54 -22.46
N MET A 405 -0.60 -2.19 -21.64
CA MET A 405 -0.16 -3.01 -20.50
C MET A 405 -1.00 -2.78 -19.25
N ILE A 406 -1.82 -1.74 -19.20
CA ILE A 406 -2.53 -1.29 -18.00
C ILE A 406 -3.78 -2.15 -17.76
N GLN A 407 -3.89 -2.76 -16.59
CA GLN A 407 -4.99 -3.61 -16.19
C GLN A 407 -6.06 -2.87 -15.35
N SER A 408 -5.69 -1.78 -14.68
CA SER A 408 -6.64 -0.95 -13.93
C SER A 408 -7.75 -0.44 -14.83
N LYS A 409 -9.00 -0.49 -14.35
CA LYS A 409 -10.21 -0.06 -15.09
C LYS A 409 -10.12 1.38 -15.61
N CYS A 410 -9.42 2.25 -14.91
CA CYS A 410 -9.27 3.65 -15.33
C CYS A 410 -8.45 3.81 -16.64
N GLY A 411 -7.69 2.80 -17.08
CA GLY A 411 -7.03 2.70 -18.38
C GLY A 411 -5.85 3.65 -18.58
N TRP A 412 -5.27 4.20 -17.53
CA TRP A 412 -4.10 5.10 -17.59
C TRP A 412 -3.16 4.88 -16.40
N SER A 413 -1.91 5.32 -16.52
CA SER A 413 -0.95 5.35 -15.41
C SER A 413 -0.12 6.63 -15.49
N PRO A 414 0.24 7.23 -14.34
CA PRO A 414 1.18 8.35 -14.33
C PRO A 414 2.60 7.94 -14.76
N LEU A 415 2.87 6.65 -14.81
CA LEU A 415 4.14 6.05 -15.19
C LEU A 415 4.23 5.68 -16.68
N THR A 416 3.18 5.94 -17.48
CA THR A 416 3.21 5.69 -18.93
C THR A 416 4.37 6.44 -19.58
N GLY A 417 5.21 5.72 -20.34
CA GLY A 417 6.42 6.24 -20.94
C GLY A 417 7.69 6.05 -20.11
N ASP A 418 7.58 5.63 -18.84
CA ASP A 418 8.74 5.33 -17.99
C ASP A 418 9.34 3.95 -18.34
N GLU A 419 10.63 3.80 -18.06
CA GLU A 419 11.39 2.58 -18.32
C GLU A 419 11.54 1.74 -17.05
N PHE A 420 11.37 0.44 -17.20
CA PHE A 420 11.55 -0.56 -16.15
C PHE A 420 12.52 -1.65 -16.58
N HIS A 421 13.25 -2.21 -15.60
CA HIS A 421 14.24 -3.27 -15.81
C HIS A 421 13.79 -4.62 -15.26
N TRP A 422 12.65 -4.67 -14.59
CA TRP A 422 12.12 -5.86 -13.92
C TRP A 422 10.73 -6.19 -14.42
N ARG A 423 10.39 -7.49 -14.41
CA ARG A 423 9.05 -7.98 -14.70
C ARG A 423 8.58 -8.92 -13.60
N VAL A 424 7.31 -8.85 -13.28
CA VAL A 424 6.63 -9.90 -12.52
C VAL A 424 6.40 -11.07 -13.46
N MET A 425 6.96 -12.22 -13.09
CA MET A 425 6.83 -13.46 -13.89
C MET A 425 5.65 -14.29 -13.41
N LYS A 426 5.49 -14.40 -12.07
CA LYS A 426 4.38 -15.14 -11.47
C LYS A 426 3.94 -14.50 -10.17
N THR A 427 2.63 -14.56 -9.94
CA THR A 427 1.99 -14.24 -8.67
C THR A 427 1.23 -15.46 -8.20
N ILE A 428 1.57 -15.97 -7.02
CA ILE A 428 0.98 -17.17 -6.42
C ILE A 428 0.26 -16.73 -5.16
N CYS A 429 -1.05 -16.94 -5.09
CA CYS A 429 -1.89 -16.70 -3.92
C CYS A 429 -2.38 -18.03 -3.37
N ASN A 430 -2.14 -18.29 -2.08
CA ASN A 430 -2.59 -19.53 -1.43
C ASN A 430 -2.19 -20.78 -2.23
N GLY A 431 -0.95 -20.82 -2.73
CA GLY A 431 -0.43 -21.93 -3.55
C GLY A 431 -0.96 -22.02 -4.99
N HIS A 432 -1.92 -21.17 -5.35
CA HIS A 432 -2.48 -21.08 -6.70
C HIS A 432 -1.77 -19.99 -7.52
N THR A 433 -1.35 -20.34 -8.75
CA THR A 433 -0.77 -19.35 -9.67
C THR A 433 -1.89 -18.51 -10.30
N VAL A 434 -2.05 -17.30 -9.80
CA VAL A 434 -3.07 -16.35 -10.28
C VAL A 434 -2.63 -15.64 -11.55
N PHE A 435 -1.34 -15.29 -11.62
CA PHE A 435 -0.72 -14.66 -12.79
C PHE A 435 0.53 -15.43 -13.21
N ASP A 436 0.66 -15.69 -14.50
CA ASP A 436 1.79 -16.39 -15.11
C ASP A 436 2.20 -15.72 -16.43
N ASN A 437 3.24 -14.89 -16.40
CA ASN A 437 3.88 -14.31 -17.58
C ASN A 437 2.89 -13.76 -18.64
N GLY A 438 2.02 -12.86 -18.22
CA GLY A 438 1.03 -12.20 -19.08
C GLY A 438 -0.32 -12.94 -19.17
N MET A 439 -0.47 -14.06 -18.51
CA MET A 439 -1.74 -14.80 -18.42
C MET A 439 -2.26 -14.77 -16.99
N MET A 440 -3.54 -14.55 -16.84
CA MET A 440 -4.22 -14.54 -15.55
C MET A 440 -5.29 -15.63 -15.48
N ASP A 441 -5.38 -16.30 -14.32
CA ASP A 441 -6.53 -17.16 -14.00
C ASP A 441 -7.64 -16.30 -13.39
N GLU A 442 -8.55 -15.85 -14.22
CA GLU A 442 -9.70 -15.02 -13.81
C GLU A 442 -10.75 -15.79 -13.01
N THR A 443 -10.65 -17.12 -12.94
CA THR A 443 -11.60 -17.96 -12.19
C THR A 443 -11.23 -18.08 -10.73
N TYR A 444 -9.97 -17.83 -10.37
CA TYR A 444 -9.50 -17.88 -8.99
C TYR A 444 -10.07 -16.73 -8.15
N ARG A 445 -10.33 -17.03 -6.87
CA ARG A 445 -10.71 -16.02 -5.86
C ARG A 445 -9.81 -16.14 -4.65
N GLY A 446 -9.33 -14.97 -4.18
CA GLY A 446 -8.52 -14.85 -2.99
C GLY A 446 -9.32 -15.09 -1.71
N GLU A 447 -8.62 -15.06 -0.58
CA GLU A 447 -9.19 -15.28 0.73
C GLU A 447 -9.23 -14.00 1.56
N ALA A 448 -10.19 -13.92 2.47
CA ALA A 448 -10.19 -12.90 3.52
C ALA A 448 -8.97 -13.11 4.43
N VAL A 449 -8.23 -12.03 4.69
CA VAL A 449 -7.08 -12.05 5.60
C VAL A 449 -7.55 -12.11 7.05
N THR A 450 -6.88 -12.90 7.88
CA THR A 450 -7.08 -12.94 9.33
C THR A 450 -5.92 -12.31 10.07
N PHE A 451 -6.20 -11.81 11.27
CA PHE A 451 -5.27 -11.05 12.09
C PHE A 451 -5.12 -11.70 13.47
N ALA A 452 -3.88 -11.84 13.93
CA ALA A 452 -3.55 -12.44 15.23
C ALA A 452 -3.68 -11.41 16.35
N ARG A 453 -4.90 -11.25 16.88
CA ARG A 453 -5.26 -10.32 17.96
C ARG A 453 -6.21 -10.98 18.95
#